data_c0bbb917e65d958c41876416150940f3
#
_entry.id   c0bbb917e65d958c41876416150940f3
#
_cell.length_a   1.000
_cell.length_b   1.000
_cell.length_c   1.000
_cell.angle_alpha   90.00
_cell.angle_beta   90.00
_cell.angle_gamma   90.00
#
_symmetry.space_group_name_H-M   'P 1'
#
loop_
_entity.id
_entity.type
_entity.pdbx_description
1 polymer ?
#
loop_
_entity_poly.entity_id
_entity_poly.type
_entity_poly.pdbx_seq_one_letter_code
_entity_poly.pdbx_strand_id
1 'polypeptide(L)'
;MAEKFSQEAGEREEIKIVDGVYERRYFLQGIIAAAAATALSYTVRASHLAEPFVNNGSTSNPGTLAWDEFIKQAVPVAQQLVADPGYSIDEYLFRIGSLATRLKELPDSKLGPYTDVDKRVWFGPSFRGKPFLIIQWRMDPGAVLPPHNHPNAAVCTLGFEGVVQLRNFEIVGEAPDYAAKKSFLIRETRNERMTSGRISTLSPSRDNIHTFNAGKEGARGIDINTMVNKSAPFSFLNMNEKPVDADKGLYEVSWNPELGQPKSK
;
A
#
# COMPACT_ATOMS: atom_id res chain seq x y z
N MET A 1 -55.69 -14.82 24.71
CA MET A 1 -54.34 -15.33 24.37
C MET A 1 -53.80 -14.41 23.31
N ALA A 2 -52.91 -13.52 23.67
CA ALA A 2 -52.26 -12.56 22.75
C ALA A 2 -50.74 -12.81 22.82
N GLU A 3 -50.20 -13.36 21.74
CA GLU A 3 -48.76 -13.60 21.60
C GLU A 3 -48.05 -12.26 21.34
N LYS A 4 -47.07 -11.96 22.21
CA LYS A 4 -46.12 -10.85 22.06
C LYS A 4 -45.03 -11.27 21.09
N PHE A 5 -44.98 -10.63 19.92
CA PHE A 5 -43.77 -10.60 19.09
C PHE A 5 -42.84 -9.59 19.67
N SER A 6 -41.70 -10.04 20.20
CA SER A 6 -40.57 -9.22 20.60
C SER A 6 -39.73 -8.94 19.34
N GLN A 7 -39.66 -7.68 18.97
CA GLN A 7 -38.71 -7.18 17.96
C GLN A 7 -37.33 -7.06 18.63
N GLU A 8 -36.40 -7.91 18.19
CA GLU A 8 -34.98 -7.69 18.45
C GLU A 8 -34.52 -6.53 17.56
N ALA A 9 -34.23 -5.41 18.19
CA ALA A 9 -33.57 -4.28 17.57
C ALA A 9 -32.08 -4.65 17.39
N GLY A 10 -31.68 -4.88 16.14
CA GLY A 10 -30.27 -5.03 15.79
C GLY A 10 -29.52 -3.72 16.08
N GLU A 11 -28.56 -3.78 16.97
CA GLU A 11 -27.64 -2.71 17.27
C GLU A 11 -26.86 -2.36 15.99
N ARG A 12 -27.11 -1.18 15.49
CA ARG A 12 -26.25 -0.53 14.49
C ARG A 12 -24.98 -0.10 15.23
N GLU A 13 -23.86 -0.77 14.97
CA GLU A 13 -22.56 -0.24 15.34
C GLU A 13 -22.36 1.11 14.64
N GLU A 14 -22.53 2.18 15.38
CA GLU A 14 -22.12 3.52 14.95
C GLU A 14 -20.61 3.52 14.75
N ILE A 15 -20.18 3.81 13.51
CA ILE A 15 -18.78 4.06 13.19
C ILE A 15 -18.41 5.38 13.86
N LYS A 16 -17.89 5.32 15.09
CA LYS A 16 -17.34 6.49 15.77
C LYS A 16 -16.10 6.96 15.05
N ILE A 17 -16.18 8.11 14.40
CA ILE A 17 -15.04 8.90 13.97
C ILE A 17 -14.37 9.41 15.25
N VAL A 18 -13.27 8.79 15.63
CA VAL A 18 -12.52 9.18 16.83
C VAL A 18 -11.58 10.32 16.46
N ASP A 19 -11.93 11.54 16.85
CA ASP A 19 -11.00 12.65 16.97
C ASP A 19 -9.99 12.33 18.07
N GLY A 20 -8.84 11.79 17.68
CA GLY A 20 -7.77 11.43 18.62
C GLY A 20 -6.40 11.82 18.07
N VAL A 21 -5.63 12.52 18.90
CA VAL A 21 -4.20 12.78 18.69
C VAL A 21 -3.50 11.45 18.43
N TYR A 22 -3.03 11.27 17.21
CA TYR A 22 -2.44 10.03 16.74
C TYR A 22 -1.05 9.87 17.38
N GLU A 23 -0.93 9.01 18.39
CA GLU A 23 0.38 8.54 18.82
C GLU A 23 1.00 7.72 17.68
N ARG A 24 2.14 8.15 17.17
CA ARG A 24 2.94 7.51 16.09
C ARG A 24 3.21 6.02 16.33
N ARG A 25 3.11 5.56 17.58
CA ARG A 25 3.25 4.16 18.01
C ARG A 25 2.29 3.20 17.32
N TYR A 26 1.08 3.64 16.98
CA TYR A 26 0.07 2.76 16.40
C TYR A 26 0.17 2.61 14.88
N PHE A 27 0.83 3.53 14.20
CA PHE A 27 1.07 3.43 12.76
C PHE A 27 1.96 2.24 12.41
N LEU A 28 3.02 2.00 13.21
CA LEU A 28 3.94 0.88 13.03
C LEU A 28 3.47 -0.40 13.73
N GLN A 29 2.82 -0.30 14.90
CA GLN A 29 2.32 -1.47 15.63
C GLN A 29 1.15 -2.17 14.92
N GLY A 30 0.33 -1.46 14.14
CA GLY A 30 -0.68 -2.10 13.28
C GLY A 30 -0.07 -2.97 12.18
N ILE A 31 1.21 -2.75 11.85
CA ILE A 31 1.99 -3.53 10.88
C ILE A 31 2.82 -4.62 11.59
N ILE A 32 3.23 -4.42 12.84
CA ILE A 32 4.18 -5.30 13.57
C ILE A 32 3.48 -6.31 14.50
N ALA A 33 2.26 -6.09 14.95
CA ALA A 33 1.60 -6.89 15.99
C ALA A 33 0.92 -8.17 15.48
N ALA A 34 1.59 -8.98 14.64
CA ALA A 34 1.12 -10.32 14.30
C ALA A 34 2.26 -11.31 13.94
N ALA A 35 3.36 -11.27 14.68
CA ALA A 35 4.39 -12.30 14.57
C ALA A 35 4.17 -13.33 15.68
N ALA A 36 3.39 -14.37 15.41
CA ALA A 36 3.50 -15.73 15.95
C ALA A 36 2.38 -16.61 15.39
N ALA A 37 2.66 -17.46 14.44
CA ALA A 37 2.29 -18.88 14.35
C ALA A 37 2.26 -19.39 12.91
N THR A 38 3.01 -20.48 12.70
CA THR A 38 2.90 -21.55 11.71
C THR A 38 3.22 -21.24 10.23
N ALA A 39 4.44 -21.67 9.86
CA ALA A 39 4.86 -21.89 8.48
C ALA A 39 3.99 -22.97 7.82
N LEU A 40 3.27 -22.60 6.76
CA LEU A 40 2.75 -23.55 5.78
C LEU A 40 3.41 -23.21 4.43
N SER A 41 4.22 -24.14 3.95
CA SER A 41 4.89 -24.07 2.66
C SER A 41 3.86 -24.19 1.54
N TYR A 42 3.65 -23.14 0.77
CA TYR A 42 2.94 -23.19 -0.48
C TYR A 42 3.93 -23.15 -1.64
N THR A 43 4.03 -24.27 -2.34
CA THR A 43 4.68 -24.34 -3.64
C THR A 43 3.74 -23.71 -4.68
N VAL A 44 4.01 -22.48 -5.06
CA VAL A 44 3.28 -21.82 -6.16
C VAL A 44 3.92 -22.24 -7.48
N ARG A 45 3.16 -22.94 -8.30
CA ARG A 45 3.49 -23.15 -9.72
C ARG A 45 3.42 -21.80 -10.42
N ALA A 46 4.55 -21.37 -10.96
CA ALA A 46 4.62 -20.24 -11.89
C ALA A 46 3.81 -20.60 -13.17
N SER A 47 2.68 -20.00 -13.34
CA SER A 47 1.92 -20.04 -14.58
C SER A 47 1.50 -18.62 -14.95
N HIS A 48 2.01 -18.22 -16.12
CA HIS A 48 1.70 -17.04 -16.90
C HIS A 48 2.11 -15.69 -16.30
N LEU A 49 3.09 -15.09 -16.99
CA LEU A 49 3.42 -13.67 -16.97
C LEU A 49 2.15 -12.88 -17.36
N ALA A 50 1.30 -12.58 -16.38
CA ALA A 50 0.30 -11.55 -16.57
C ALA A 50 1.10 -10.25 -16.68
N GLU A 51 1.05 -9.63 -17.85
CA GLU A 51 1.54 -8.27 -18.07
C GLU A 51 1.03 -7.40 -16.91
N PRO A 52 1.90 -6.60 -16.27
CA PRO A 52 1.45 -5.68 -15.23
C PRO A 52 0.35 -4.82 -15.82
N PHE A 53 -0.77 -4.71 -15.11
CA PHE A 53 -1.91 -3.91 -15.57
C PHE A 53 -1.47 -2.44 -15.67
N VAL A 54 -1.00 -2.08 -16.85
CA VAL A 54 -0.79 -0.69 -17.25
C VAL A 54 -2.14 -0.21 -17.73
N ASN A 55 -2.80 0.66 -17.00
CA ASN A 55 -3.96 1.38 -17.52
C ASN A 55 -3.47 2.35 -18.59
N ASN A 56 -3.10 1.81 -19.77
CA ASN A 56 -2.71 2.56 -20.93
C ASN A 56 -3.96 3.25 -21.49
N GLY A 57 -4.27 4.42 -20.94
CA GLY A 57 -5.12 5.38 -21.61
C GLY A 57 -6.62 5.07 -21.62
N SER A 58 -7.15 4.33 -20.64
CA SER A 58 -8.56 4.51 -20.34
C SER A 58 -8.74 5.94 -19.84
N THR A 59 -9.35 6.77 -20.68
CA THR A 59 -9.93 8.05 -20.27
C THR A 59 -11.12 7.72 -19.35
N SER A 60 -10.84 7.07 -18.21
CA SER A 60 -11.79 6.97 -17.13
C SER A 60 -12.11 8.40 -16.77
N ASN A 61 -13.36 8.77 -16.87
CA ASN A 61 -13.84 10.10 -16.57
C ASN A 61 -13.43 10.41 -15.12
N PRO A 62 -12.29 11.11 -14.85
CA PRO A 62 -11.82 11.32 -13.51
C PRO A 62 -12.86 12.14 -12.77
N GLY A 63 -13.20 11.74 -11.56
CA GLY A 63 -14.07 12.54 -10.74
C GLY A 63 -15.56 12.23 -10.84
N THR A 64 -15.97 10.97 -10.99
CA THR A 64 -17.38 10.56 -10.96
C THR A 64 -17.80 9.91 -9.64
N LEU A 65 -16.86 9.49 -8.77
CA LEU A 65 -17.14 8.74 -7.56
C LEU A 65 -16.78 9.56 -6.32
N ALA A 66 -17.77 9.86 -5.48
CA ALA A 66 -17.54 10.49 -4.18
C ALA A 66 -16.82 9.53 -3.23
N TRP A 67 -16.09 10.06 -2.24
CA TRP A 67 -15.31 9.28 -1.29
C TRP A 67 -16.12 8.20 -0.57
N ASP A 68 -17.27 8.58 0.01
CA ASP A 68 -18.10 7.62 0.77
C ASP A 68 -18.65 6.50 -0.10
N GLU A 69 -19.02 6.82 -1.35
CA GLU A 69 -19.48 5.80 -2.29
C GLU A 69 -18.32 4.89 -2.75
N PHE A 70 -17.10 5.43 -2.88
CA PHE A 70 -15.90 4.63 -3.10
C PHE A 70 -15.68 3.65 -1.95
N ILE A 71 -15.70 4.11 -0.71
CA ILE A 71 -15.54 3.24 0.48
C ILE A 71 -16.60 2.15 0.51
N LYS A 72 -17.86 2.51 0.28
CA LYS A 72 -18.98 1.56 0.25
C LYS A 72 -18.80 0.45 -0.80
N GLN A 73 -18.22 0.79 -1.97
CA GLN A 73 -17.95 -0.19 -3.03
C GLN A 73 -16.64 -0.95 -2.80
N ALA A 74 -15.60 -0.32 -2.25
CA ALA A 74 -14.27 -0.90 -2.09
C ALA A 74 -14.19 -1.90 -0.93
N VAL A 75 -14.84 -1.62 0.21
CA VAL A 75 -14.79 -2.47 1.40
C VAL A 75 -15.26 -3.91 1.12
N PRO A 76 -16.40 -4.18 0.46
CA PRO A 76 -16.81 -5.54 0.13
C PRO A 76 -15.82 -6.29 -0.77
N VAL A 77 -15.17 -5.57 -1.71
CA VAL A 77 -14.15 -6.17 -2.59
C VAL A 77 -12.92 -6.59 -1.79
N ALA A 78 -12.49 -5.77 -0.83
CA ALA A 78 -11.38 -6.08 0.07
C ALA A 78 -11.72 -7.23 1.03
N GLN A 79 -12.95 -7.27 1.54
CA GLN A 79 -13.44 -8.37 2.39
C GLN A 79 -13.48 -9.68 1.62
N GLN A 80 -13.90 -9.68 0.35
CA GLN A 80 -13.90 -10.86 -0.50
C GLN A 80 -12.49 -11.43 -0.67
N LEU A 81 -11.46 -10.59 -0.91
CA LEU A 81 -10.07 -11.04 -1.04
C LEU A 81 -9.58 -11.84 0.17
N VAL A 82 -10.00 -11.46 1.37
CA VAL A 82 -9.53 -12.10 2.61
C VAL A 82 -10.39 -13.30 2.98
N ALA A 83 -11.66 -13.29 2.61
CA ALA A 83 -12.60 -14.35 2.95
C ALA A 83 -12.52 -15.56 1.98
N ASP A 84 -12.14 -15.32 0.72
CA ASP A 84 -12.07 -16.34 -0.33
C ASP A 84 -10.62 -16.63 -0.75
N PRO A 85 -10.03 -17.76 -0.30
CA PRO A 85 -8.66 -18.12 -0.70
C PRO A 85 -8.47 -18.35 -2.20
N GLY A 86 -9.53 -18.57 -2.95
CA GLY A 86 -9.51 -18.73 -4.41
C GLY A 86 -9.61 -17.42 -5.17
N TYR A 87 -9.91 -16.31 -4.50
CA TYR A 87 -10.05 -15.02 -5.15
C TYR A 87 -8.69 -14.44 -5.54
N SER A 88 -8.53 -14.08 -6.81
CA SER A 88 -7.27 -13.59 -7.35
C SER A 88 -6.91 -12.21 -6.80
N ILE A 89 -5.68 -12.05 -6.29
CA ILE A 89 -5.13 -10.74 -5.91
C ILE A 89 -5.10 -9.79 -7.11
N ASP A 90 -4.79 -10.27 -8.31
CA ASP A 90 -4.75 -9.44 -9.51
C ASP A 90 -6.15 -8.97 -9.92
N GLU A 91 -7.17 -9.81 -9.81
CA GLU A 91 -8.56 -9.40 -10.01
C GLU A 91 -8.99 -8.36 -8.97
N TYR A 92 -8.64 -8.58 -7.71
CA TYR A 92 -8.86 -7.60 -6.65
C TYR A 92 -8.24 -6.25 -6.98
N LEU A 93 -6.95 -6.24 -7.33
CA LEU A 93 -6.20 -5.01 -7.63
C LEU A 93 -6.78 -4.29 -8.85
N PHE A 94 -7.22 -5.04 -9.86
CA PHE A 94 -7.95 -4.50 -11.00
C PHE A 94 -9.25 -3.79 -10.60
N ARG A 95 -10.07 -4.43 -9.78
CA ARG A 95 -11.35 -3.87 -9.32
C ARG A 95 -11.15 -2.64 -8.45
N ILE A 96 -10.24 -2.70 -7.48
CA ILE A 96 -9.91 -1.57 -6.61
C ILE A 96 -9.33 -0.41 -7.41
N GLY A 97 -8.40 -0.68 -8.34
CA GLY A 97 -7.83 0.33 -9.22
C GLY A 97 -8.89 1.02 -10.09
N SER A 98 -9.82 0.24 -10.64
CA SER A 98 -10.93 0.76 -11.44
C SER A 98 -11.88 1.66 -10.63
N LEU A 99 -12.07 1.38 -9.35
CA LEU A 99 -12.84 2.26 -8.46
C LEU A 99 -12.02 3.51 -8.10
N ALA A 100 -10.73 3.35 -7.75
CA ALA A 100 -9.86 4.42 -7.31
C ALA A 100 -9.66 5.50 -8.40
N THR A 101 -9.50 5.10 -9.66
CA THR A 101 -9.33 6.04 -10.79
C THR A 101 -10.57 6.92 -11.03
N ARG A 102 -11.72 6.58 -10.46
CA ARG A 102 -12.95 7.34 -10.55
C ARG A 102 -13.15 8.31 -9.40
N LEU A 103 -12.26 8.32 -8.40
CA LEU A 103 -12.37 9.24 -7.27
C LEU A 103 -12.38 10.70 -7.74
N LYS A 104 -13.37 11.45 -7.26
CA LYS A 104 -13.56 12.87 -7.54
C LYS A 104 -12.67 13.74 -6.64
N GLU A 105 -12.53 13.33 -5.40
CA GLU A 105 -11.83 14.08 -4.35
C GLU A 105 -11.28 13.13 -3.30
N LEU A 106 -10.23 13.55 -2.61
CA LEU A 106 -9.76 12.88 -1.40
C LEU A 106 -10.35 13.58 -0.18
N PRO A 107 -10.68 12.84 0.89
CA PRO A 107 -11.20 13.44 2.10
C PRO A 107 -10.14 14.31 2.77
N ASP A 108 -10.57 15.25 3.59
CA ASP A 108 -9.69 15.97 4.48
C ASP A 108 -9.08 14.99 5.48
N SER A 109 -7.76 14.83 5.42
CA SER A 109 -7.01 13.93 6.29
C SER A 109 -5.94 14.70 7.02
N LYS A 110 -5.82 14.43 8.33
CA LYS A 110 -4.74 15.01 9.13
C LYS A 110 -3.43 14.32 8.78
N LEU A 111 -2.61 14.96 7.96
CA LEU A 111 -1.30 14.47 7.58
C LEU A 111 -0.25 14.94 8.59
N GLY A 112 0.68 14.03 8.93
CA GLY A 112 1.86 14.33 9.73
C GLY A 112 3.15 14.08 8.95
N PRO A 113 4.23 14.85 9.18
CA PRO A 113 5.50 14.64 8.50
C PRO A 113 6.15 13.32 8.92
N TYR A 114 6.78 12.64 7.98
CA TYR A 114 7.51 11.38 8.22
C TYR A 114 8.97 11.69 8.58
N THR A 115 9.15 12.33 9.73
CA THR A 115 10.43 12.93 10.15
C THR A 115 11.59 11.94 10.22
N ASP A 116 11.34 10.67 10.47
CA ASP A 116 12.40 9.65 10.58
C ASP A 116 12.86 9.13 9.21
N VAL A 117 12.16 9.50 8.13
CA VAL A 117 12.50 9.15 6.75
C VAL A 117 12.84 10.41 5.95
N ASP A 118 11.87 11.23 5.67
CA ASP A 118 12.04 12.57 5.07
C ASP A 118 10.90 13.47 5.59
N LYS A 119 11.25 14.56 6.29
CA LYS A 119 10.28 15.52 6.84
C LYS A 119 9.39 16.19 5.80
N ARG A 120 9.77 16.12 4.52
CA ARG A 120 9.00 16.61 3.37
C ARG A 120 7.98 15.60 2.84
N VAL A 121 7.96 14.39 3.40
CA VAL A 121 6.96 13.36 3.13
C VAL A 121 5.96 13.37 4.28
N TRP A 122 4.68 13.42 3.94
CA TRP A 122 3.56 13.52 4.88
C TRP A 122 2.60 12.36 4.70
N PHE A 123 2.16 11.75 5.79
CA PHE A 123 1.20 10.66 5.78
C PHE A 123 0.07 10.88 6.77
N GLY A 124 -1.09 10.33 6.45
CA GLY A 124 -2.21 10.22 7.36
C GLY A 124 -3.23 9.21 6.88
N PRO A 125 -3.93 8.54 7.80
CA PRO A 125 -5.00 7.64 7.42
C PRO A 125 -6.21 8.44 6.94
N SER A 126 -6.77 8.01 5.80
CA SER A 126 -8.05 8.52 5.29
C SER A 126 -9.19 7.55 5.56
N PHE A 127 -8.88 6.26 5.75
CA PHE A 127 -9.87 5.25 6.14
C PHE A 127 -9.20 4.11 6.89
N ARG A 128 -9.90 3.59 7.90
CA ARG A 128 -9.51 2.40 8.67
C ARG A 128 -10.69 1.47 8.84
N GLY A 129 -10.61 0.31 8.25
CA GLY A 129 -11.59 -0.77 8.41
C GLY A 129 -10.93 -2.09 8.04
N LYS A 130 -11.13 -3.16 8.84
CA LYS A 130 -10.55 -4.46 8.51
C LYS A 130 -11.21 -5.04 7.26
N PRO A 131 -10.45 -5.60 6.32
CA PRO A 131 -8.98 -5.74 6.26
C PRO A 131 -8.26 -4.57 5.56
N PHE A 132 -8.90 -3.45 5.40
CA PHE A 132 -8.66 -2.38 4.45
C PHE A 132 -8.17 -1.11 5.15
N LEU A 133 -7.05 -0.57 4.71
CA LEU A 133 -6.46 0.66 5.22
C LEU A 133 -6.10 1.58 4.05
N ILE A 134 -6.60 2.81 4.05
CA ILE A 134 -6.18 3.81 3.07
C ILE A 134 -5.33 4.86 3.77
N ILE A 135 -4.15 5.06 3.23
CA ILE A 135 -3.19 6.08 3.67
C ILE A 135 -3.12 7.14 2.59
N GLN A 136 -3.39 8.38 2.97
CA GLN A 136 -3.12 9.52 2.12
C GLN A 136 -1.69 9.98 2.35
N TRP A 137 -1.00 10.30 1.26
CA TRP A 137 0.34 10.84 1.29
C TRP A 137 0.41 12.15 0.51
N ARG A 138 1.31 13.03 0.96
CA ARG A 138 1.75 14.23 0.27
C ARG A 138 3.27 14.30 0.32
N MET A 139 3.86 14.68 -0.79
CA MET A 139 5.30 14.86 -0.93
C MET A 139 5.57 16.29 -1.39
N ASP A 140 6.37 17.03 -0.63
CA ASP A 140 6.83 18.35 -1.03
C ASP A 140 7.83 18.24 -2.20
N PRO A 141 8.13 19.32 -2.94
CA PRO A 141 9.07 19.30 -4.05
C PRO A 141 10.40 18.62 -3.73
N GLY A 142 10.79 17.66 -4.55
CA GLY A 142 12.05 16.92 -4.42
C GLY A 142 12.12 15.97 -3.22
N ALA A 143 11.00 15.70 -2.53
CA ALA A 143 10.96 14.71 -1.46
C ALA A 143 11.12 13.29 -2.02
N VAL A 144 11.76 12.43 -1.23
CA VAL A 144 11.97 11.02 -1.58
C VAL A 144 11.38 10.13 -0.49
N LEU A 145 10.50 9.22 -0.88
CA LEU A 145 10.12 8.08 -0.06
C LEU A 145 10.99 6.89 -0.47
N PRO A 146 11.92 6.46 0.39
CA PRO A 146 12.87 5.39 0.06
C PRO A 146 12.18 4.08 -0.32
N PRO A 147 12.89 3.15 -0.98
CA PRO A 147 12.37 1.83 -1.28
C PRO A 147 11.90 1.13 -0.01
N HIS A 148 10.70 0.57 -0.06
CA HIS A 148 10.10 -0.18 1.05
C HIS A 148 9.18 -1.25 0.52
N ASN A 149 9.01 -2.32 1.30
CA ASN A 149 8.24 -3.48 0.89
C ASN A 149 6.82 -3.52 1.48
N HIS A 150 5.95 -4.29 0.84
CA HIS A 150 4.59 -4.57 1.28
C HIS A 150 4.30 -6.08 1.31
N PRO A 151 5.06 -6.89 2.06
CA PRO A 151 4.97 -8.35 1.99
C PRO A 151 3.66 -8.90 2.59
N ASN A 152 2.89 -8.06 3.25
CA ASN A 152 1.68 -8.40 3.97
C ASN A 152 0.39 -7.83 3.35
N ALA A 153 0.50 -7.06 2.27
CA ALA A 153 -0.64 -6.37 1.68
C ALA A 153 -0.67 -6.44 0.16
N ALA A 154 -1.87 -6.50 -0.40
CA ALA A 154 -2.14 -6.07 -1.76
C ALA A 154 -2.36 -4.55 -1.74
N VAL A 155 -1.59 -3.81 -2.52
CA VAL A 155 -1.58 -2.34 -2.50
C VAL A 155 -1.93 -1.78 -3.87
N CYS A 156 -2.86 -0.83 -3.90
CA CYS A 156 -3.13 0.00 -5.06
C CYS A 156 -2.80 1.44 -4.71
N THR A 157 -1.77 1.99 -5.32
CA THR A 157 -1.39 3.40 -5.22
C THR A 157 -2.08 4.21 -6.29
N LEU A 158 -2.72 5.31 -5.95
CA LEU A 158 -3.30 6.28 -6.87
C LEU A 158 -2.58 7.61 -6.74
N GLY A 159 -2.03 8.13 -7.86
CA GLY A 159 -1.61 9.53 -7.96
C GLY A 159 -2.84 10.42 -8.10
N PHE A 160 -2.93 11.48 -7.29
CA PHE A 160 -4.09 12.37 -7.29
C PHE A 160 -3.76 13.79 -7.76
N GLU A 161 -2.62 14.33 -7.33
CA GLU A 161 -2.11 15.65 -7.72
C GLU A 161 -0.60 15.59 -7.94
N GLY A 162 -0.10 16.47 -8.81
CA GLY A 162 1.33 16.59 -9.10
C GLY A 162 1.90 15.39 -9.85
N VAL A 163 3.21 15.19 -9.71
CA VAL A 163 3.94 14.12 -10.41
C VAL A 163 4.97 13.49 -9.48
N VAL A 164 4.97 12.17 -9.42
CA VAL A 164 6.03 11.41 -8.75
C VAL A 164 6.66 10.42 -9.73
N GLN A 165 7.98 10.32 -9.72
CA GLN A 165 8.68 9.18 -10.33
C GLN A 165 8.48 7.98 -9.41
N LEU A 166 7.73 7.01 -9.89
CA LEU A 166 7.47 5.76 -9.20
C LEU A 166 8.36 4.68 -9.80
N ARG A 167 8.98 3.90 -8.94
CA ARG A 167 9.73 2.70 -9.34
C ARG A 167 9.26 1.52 -8.50
N ASN A 168 8.98 0.40 -9.16
CA ASN A 168 8.66 -0.86 -8.51
C ASN A 168 9.81 -1.85 -8.71
N PHE A 169 9.95 -2.76 -7.75
CA PHE A 169 10.99 -3.78 -7.78
C PHE A 169 10.46 -5.11 -7.26
N GLU A 170 11.09 -6.17 -7.71
CA GLU A 170 10.94 -7.51 -7.18
C GLU A 170 12.26 -8.04 -6.60
N ILE A 171 12.18 -8.92 -5.61
CA ILE A 171 13.35 -9.56 -5.02
C ILE A 171 13.84 -10.65 -5.98
N VAL A 172 15.17 -10.69 -6.23
CA VAL A 172 15.79 -11.71 -7.05
C VAL A 172 16.38 -12.80 -6.15
N GLY A 173 15.84 -14.01 -6.24
CA GLY A 173 16.20 -15.12 -5.35
C GLY A 173 15.58 -15.00 -3.96
N GLU A 174 16.31 -15.40 -2.94
CA GLU A 174 15.87 -15.30 -1.54
C GLU A 174 16.43 -14.04 -0.89
N ALA A 175 15.53 -13.28 -0.24
CA ALA A 175 15.97 -12.20 0.61
C ALA A 175 16.49 -12.76 1.94
N PRO A 176 17.56 -12.17 2.52
CA PRO A 176 18.02 -12.53 3.85
C PRO A 176 16.98 -12.17 4.90
N ASP A 177 17.12 -12.74 6.10
CA ASP A 177 16.37 -12.32 7.27
C ASP A 177 16.46 -10.79 7.46
N TYR A 178 15.38 -10.15 7.89
CA TYR A 178 15.33 -8.71 8.11
C TYR A 178 16.36 -8.20 9.12
N ALA A 179 16.72 -9.03 10.10
CA ALA A 179 17.77 -8.72 11.08
C ALA A 179 19.19 -8.92 10.51
N ALA A 180 19.34 -9.66 9.43
CA ALA A 180 20.63 -9.88 8.80
C ALA A 180 21.04 -8.64 7.99
N LYS A 181 22.15 -8.02 8.38
CA LYS A 181 22.74 -6.88 7.64
C LYS A 181 23.46 -7.37 6.37
N LYS A 182 22.77 -8.19 5.56
CA LYS A 182 23.30 -8.77 4.32
C LYS A 182 22.66 -8.10 3.11
N SER A 183 23.47 -7.89 2.08
CA SER A 183 22.97 -7.43 0.79
C SER A 183 22.26 -8.55 0.04
N PHE A 184 21.30 -8.15 -0.79
CA PHE A 184 20.61 -9.01 -1.76
C PHE A 184 20.27 -8.20 -3.01
N LEU A 185 19.75 -8.84 -4.04
CA LEU A 185 19.43 -8.19 -5.29
C LEU A 185 17.93 -7.98 -5.42
N ILE A 186 17.58 -6.80 -5.96
CA ILE A 186 16.25 -6.50 -6.46
C ILE A 186 16.35 -6.12 -7.93
N ARG A 187 15.28 -6.38 -8.69
CA ARG A 187 15.14 -6.00 -10.09
C ARG A 187 14.08 -4.94 -10.24
N GLU A 188 14.40 -3.88 -10.96
CA GLU A 188 13.41 -2.88 -11.36
C GLU A 188 12.43 -3.51 -12.36
N THR A 189 11.15 -3.49 -12.05
CA THR A 189 10.06 -4.01 -12.87
C THR A 189 9.27 -2.88 -13.52
N ARG A 190 9.30 -1.69 -12.91
CA ARG A 190 8.62 -0.50 -13.40
C ARG A 190 9.40 0.76 -13.03
N ASN A 191 9.41 1.72 -13.95
CA ASN A 191 9.99 3.04 -13.73
C ASN A 191 9.21 4.07 -14.55
N GLU A 192 8.26 4.74 -13.94
CA GLU A 192 7.34 5.62 -14.65
C GLU A 192 6.99 6.90 -13.89
N ARG A 193 6.53 7.89 -14.63
CA ARG A 193 5.94 9.11 -14.06
C ARG A 193 4.48 8.85 -13.74
N MET A 194 4.15 8.80 -12.47
CA MET A 194 2.79 8.69 -11.99
C MET A 194 2.19 10.10 -11.82
N THR A 195 1.15 10.37 -12.59
CA THR A 195 0.39 11.62 -12.58
C THR A 195 -1.00 11.39 -12.02
N SER A 196 -1.83 12.43 -11.96
CA SER A 196 -3.23 12.33 -11.55
C SER A 196 -3.99 11.25 -12.33
N GLY A 197 -4.76 10.42 -11.62
CA GLY A 197 -5.55 9.32 -12.18
C GLY A 197 -4.74 8.06 -12.55
N ARG A 198 -3.41 8.08 -12.42
CA ARG A 198 -2.58 6.89 -12.66
C ARG A 198 -2.51 6.02 -11.41
N ILE A 199 -2.49 4.71 -11.62
CA ILE A 199 -2.35 3.72 -10.55
C ILE A 199 -1.09 2.88 -10.72
N SER A 200 -0.57 2.43 -9.57
CA SER A 200 0.42 1.35 -9.47
C SER A 200 -0.08 0.31 -8.50
N THR A 201 0.21 -0.95 -8.77
CA THR A 201 -0.24 -2.07 -7.93
C THR A 201 0.93 -2.93 -7.51
N LEU A 202 0.87 -3.40 -6.25
CA LEU A 202 1.84 -4.30 -5.64
C LEU A 202 1.08 -5.47 -5.01
N SER A 203 1.74 -6.61 -4.93
CA SER A 203 1.25 -7.74 -4.15
C SER A 203 2.40 -8.40 -3.39
N PRO A 204 2.16 -9.27 -2.40
CA PRO A 204 3.24 -9.99 -1.73
C PRO A 204 4.14 -10.80 -2.65
N SER A 205 3.65 -11.20 -3.82
CA SER A 205 4.35 -12.04 -4.79
C SER A 205 4.82 -11.31 -6.06
N ARG A 206 4.43 -10.04 -6.23
CA ARG A 206 4.75 -9.28 -7.43
C ARG A 206 4.96 -7.80 -7.10
N ASP A 207 6.05 -7.22 -7.62
CA ASP A 207 6.36 -5.79 -7.47
C ASP A 207 6.34 -5.31 -6.00
N ASN A 208 6.71 -6.18 -5.08
CA ASN A 208 6.53 -6.04 -3.64
C ASN A 208 7.20 -4.80 -3.03
N ILE A 209 8.11 -4.16 -3.73
CA ILE A 209 8.88 -3.01 -3.29
C ILE A 209 8.60 -1.83 -4.20
N HIS A 210 8.38 -0.65 -3.60
CA HIS A 210 8.32 0.58 -4.39
C HIS A 210 9.06 1.76 -3.71
N THR A 211 9.35 2.79 -4.51
CA THR A 211 9.91 4.07 -4.09
C THR A 211 9.27 5.20 -4.86
N PHE A 212 9.18 6.37 -4.24
CA PHE A 212 8.66 7.59 -4.88
C PHE A 212 9.69 8.72 -4.81
N ASN A 213 9.81 9.46 -5.88
CA ASN A 213 10.59 10.70 -5.94
C ASN A 213 9.68 11.81 -6.50
N ALA A 214 9.32 12.77 -5.67
CA ALA A 214 8.47 13.87 -6.06
C ALA A 214 9.23 14.82 -7.02
N GLY A 215 8.52 15.24 -8.06
CA GLY A 215 8.99 16.24 -8.98
C GLY A 215 9.07 17.64 -8.37
N LYS A 216 9.31 18.64 -9.23
CA LYS A 216 9.46 20.05 -8.80
C LYS A 216 8.20 20.67 -8.20
N GLU A 217 7.04 20.10 -8.46
CA GLU A 217 5.74 20.59 -7.99
C GLU A 217 5.23 19.84 -6.76
N GLY A 218 5.97 18.79 -6.34
CA GLY A 218 5.48 17.86 -5.34
C GLY A 218 4.41 16.92 -5.89
N ALA A 219 3.80 16.15 -5.01
CA ALA A 219 2.73 15.22 -5.38
C ALA A 219 1.85 14.86 -4.18
N ARG A 220 0.64 14.38 -4.47
CA ARG A 220 -0.33 13.86 -3.48
C ARG A 220 -1.04 12.64 -4.04
N GLY A 221 -1.35 11.69 -3.18
CA GLY A 221 -2.08 10.49 -3.56
C GLY A 221 -2.51 9.65 -2.37
N ILE A 222 -2.92 8.43 -2.67
CA ILE A 222 -3.32 7.45 -1.65
C ILE A 222 -2.71 6.09 -1.94
N ASP A 223 -2.43 5.35 -0.86
CA ASP A 223 -2.16 3.91 -0.89
C ASP A 223 -3.34 3.17 -0.26
N ILE A 224 -3.97 2.33 -1.06
CA ILE A 224 -5.08 1.49 -0.68
C ILE A 224 -4.51 0.12 -0.33
N ASN A 225 -4.41 -0.18 0.96
CA ASN A 225 -3.76 -1.38 1.47
C ASN A 225 -4.80 -2.39 1.95
N THR A 226 -4.78 -3.61 1.43
CA THR A 226 -5.57 -4.73 1.96
C THR A 226 -4.66 -5.81 2.49
N MET A 227 -4.78 -6.05 3.79
CA MET A 227 -3.91 -6.98 4.50
C MET A 227 -4.28 -8.42 4.16
N VAL A 228 -3.38 -9.12 3.47
CA VAL A 228 -3.55 -10.52 3.05
C VAL A 228 -2.68 -11.50 3.84
N ASN A 229 -1.53 -11.02 4.35
CA ASN A 229 -0.63 -11.78 5.21
C ASN A 229 -0.25 -10.92 6.42
N LYS A 230 -0.50 -11.42 7.64
CA LYS A 230 -0.25 -10.65 8.87
C LYS A 230 1.13 -10.88 9.47
N SER A 231 1.88 -11.86 8.99
CA SER A 231 3.12 -12.31 9.62
C SER A 231 4.40 -11.69 9.06
N ALA A 232 4.32 -11.08 7.88
CA ALA A 232 5.50 -10.54 7.21
C ALA A 232 5.76 -9.08 7.61
N PRO A 233 6.97 -8.71 8.04
CA PRO A 233 7.28 -7.36 8.48
C PRO A 233 7.47 -6.40 7.29
N PHE A 234 6.97 -5.18 7.47
CA PHE A 234 7.33 -4.04 6.63
C PHE A 234 8.75 -3.59 6.93
N SER A 235 9.51 -3.23 5.91
CA SER A 235 10.84 -2.63 6.08
C SER A 235 11.19 -1.69 4.93
N PHE A 236 11.97 -0.67 5.25
CA PHE A 236 12.69 0.11 4.27
C PHE A 236 13.93 -0.64 3.80
N LEU A 237 14.49 -0.17 2.68
CA LEU A 237 15.73 -0.69 2.12
C LEU A 237 16.74 0.43 1.94
N ASN A 238 18.01 0.14 2.24
CA ASN A 238 19.12 0.90 1.73
C ASN A 238 19.37 0.43 0.29
N MET A 239 19.36 1.35 -0.65
CA MET A 239 19.57 1.04 -2.08
C MET A 239 20.66 1.97 -2.63
N ASN A 240 21.63 1.40 -3.35
CA ASN A 240 22.58 2.16 -4.11
C ASN A 240 21.88 2.87 -5.28
N GLU A 241 22.25 4.10 -5.56
CA GLU A 241 21.67 4.87 -6.68
C GLU A 241 21.97 4.24 -8.05
N LYS A 242 23.13 3.58 -8.18
CA LYS A 242 23.57 2.94 -9.41
C LYS A 242 23.22 1.46 -9.39
N PRO A 243 22.66 0.93 -10.48
CA PRO A 243 22.44 -0.50 -10.64
C PRO A 243 23.79 -1.25 -10.69
N VAL A 244 23.82 -2.47 -10.18
CA VAL A 244 24.96 -3.39 -10.33
C VAL A 244 24.99 -4.01 -11.73
N ASP A 245 23.85 -4.07 -12.39
CA ASP A 245 23.68 -4.48 -13.80
C ASP A 245 22.56 -3.63 -14.40
N ALA A 246 22.97 -2.62 -15.18
CA ALA A 246 22.03 -1.65 -15.77
C ALA A 246 21.13 -2.28 -16.84
N ASP A 247 21.68 -3.23 -17.62
CA ASP A 247 20.92 -3.88 -18.71
C ASP A 247 19.80 -4.76 -18.16
N LYS A 248 19.99 -5.30 -16.96
CA LYS A 248 18.98 -6.12 -16.28
C LYS A 248 18.17 -5.36 -15.22
N GLY A 249 18.47 -4.09 -14.99
CA GLY A 249 17.83 -3.28 -13.96
C GLY A 249 18.06 -3.82 -12.53
N LEU A 250 19.25 -4.41 -12.25
CA LEU A 250 19.56 -5.02 -10.96
C LEU A 250 20.21 -4.01 -10.03
N TYR A 251 19.70 -3.98 -8.79
CA TYR A 251 20.23 -3.15 -7.71
C TYR A 251 20.60 -4.01 -6.51
N GLU A 252 21.73 -3.70 -5.88
CA GLU A 252 22.09 -4.25 -4.59
C GLU A 252 21.46 -3.42 -3.48
N VAL A 253 20.80 -4.10 -2.55
CA VAL A 253 20.09 -3.49 -1.43
C VAL A 253 20.35 -4.25 -0.13
N SER A 254 20.05 -3.63 0.99
CA SER A 254 19.95 -4.30 2.29
C SER A 254 18.72 -3.81 3.05
N TRP A 255 18.18 -4.63 3.94
CA TRP A 255 17.10 -4.22 4.83
C TRP A 255 17.56 -3.08 5.75
N ASN A 256 16.67 -2.13 5.97
CA ASN A 256 16.85 -1.06 6.94
C ASN A 256 15.66 -1.05 7.94
N PRO A 257 15.62 -2.01 8.87
CA PRO A 257 14.52 -2.13 9.82
C PRO A 257 14.45 -0.98 10.83
N GLU A 258 15.53 -0.21 10.96
CA GLU A 258 15.60 0.92 11.89
C GLU A 258 14.99 2.20 11.30
N LEU A 259 14.95 2.31 9.96
CA LEU A 259 14.37 3.47 9.30
C LEU A 259 12.85 3.47 9.45
N GLY A 260 12.29 4.63 9.82
CA GLY A 260 10.86 4.77 10.04
C GLY A 260 10.35 4.19 11.37
N GLN A 261 11.21 3.58 12.18
CA GLN A 261 10.84 3.13 13.52
C GLN A 261 10.88 4.31 14.51
N PRO A 262 9.94 4.34 15.48
CA PRO A 262 10.00 5.36 16.52
C PRO A 262 11.29 5.18 17.32
N LYS A 263 12.09 6.25 17.43
CA LYS A 263 13.26 6.25 18.30
C LYS A 263 12.81 6.01 19.73
N SER A 264 13.34 4.99 20.39
CA SER A 264 13.19 4.82 21.83
C SER A 264 13.73 6.06 22.54
N LYS A 265 12.86 6.70 23.32
CA LYS A 265 13.27 7.82 24.18
C LYS A 265 14.03 7.29 25.37
#